data_e2b7c11d65db06fbb3405fdb0efe830f
#
_entry.id   e2b7c11d65db06fbb3405fdb0efe830f
#
_cell.length_a   1.000
_cell.length_b   1.000
_cell.length_c   1.000
_cell.angle_alpha   90.00
_cell.angle_beta   90.00
_cell.angle_gamma   90.00
#
_symmetry.space_group_name_H-M   'P 1'
#
loop_
_entity.id
_entity.type
_entity.pdbx_description
1 polymer ?
#
loop_
_entity_poly.entity_id
_entity_poly.type
_entity_poly.pdbx_seq_one_letter_code
_entity_poly.pdbx_strand_id
1 'polypeptide(L)'
;DMQAGESESIQNQKLILQRYADEHFFLNTRFFVDDGFSGVSFEREGLQAMLREVEAGNVATVITKDLSRLGRNYLKTGELIEIIFPEYEVRYIAINDGVDTAREDNEFTPLRNWFNEFYARDTSKKIRAVKQAKAQRGERVNGEVPYGYLLDPNDRNHLIPDPETAHVVKQIFA
;
A
#
# COMPACT_ATOMS: atom_id res chain seq x y z
N ASP A 1 -5.79 41.06 -2.10
CA ASP A 1 -5.18 39.91 -1.40
C ASP A 1 -6.18 39.40 -0.35
N MET A 2 -7.12 38.56 -0.80
CA MET A 2 -7.96 37.80 0.12
C MET A 2 -7.12 36.60 0.57
N GLN A 3 -6.69 36.60 1.85
CA GLN A 3 -6.31 35.36 2.53
C GLN A 3 -7.58 34.49 2.53
N ALA A 4 -7.58 33.47 1.66
CA ALA A 4 -8.61 32.45 1.69
C ALA A 4 -8.46 31.71 3.02
N GLY A 5 -9.35 31.99 3.98
CA GLY A 5 -9.45 31.26 5.23
C GLY A 5 -9.75 29.79 4.91
N GLU A 6 -9.34 28.89 5.81
CA GLU A 6 -9.67 27.47 5.68
C GLU A 6 -11.16 27.26 5.43
N SER A 7 -11.51 26.29 4.58
CA SER A 7 -12.88 25.98 4.26
C SER A 7 -13.68 25.60 5.52
N GLU A 8 -14.98 25.90 5.55
CA GLU A 8 -15.88 25.54 6.65
C GLU A 8 -15.83 24.03 6.97
N SER A 9 -15.64 23.22 5.93
CA SER A 9 -15.47 21.76 6.08
C SER A 9 -14.23 21.39 6.91
N ILE A 10 -13.10 22.07 6.68
CA ILE A 10 -11.85 21.85 7.44
C ILE A 10 -12.02 22.31 8.88
N GLN A 11 -12.64 23.47 9.11
CA GLN A 11 -12.89 23.96 10.47
C GLN A 11 -13.74 22.97 11.27
N ASN A 12 -14.81 22.44 10.68
CA ASN A 12 -15.66 21.42 11.33
C ASN A 12 -14.87 20.11 11.61
N GLN A 13 -13.99 19.70 10.71
CA GLN A 13 -13.15 18.53 10.96
C GLN A 13 -12.18 18.76 12.11
N LYS A 14 -11.54 19.93 12.20
CA LYS A 14 -10.67 20.31 13.31
C LYS A 14 -11.40 20.30 14.64
N LEU A 15 -12.62 20.81 14.69
CA LEU A 15 -13.45 20.80 15.92
C LEU A 15 -13.74 19.37 16.40
N ILE A 16 -14.10 18.46 15.48
CA ILE A 16 -14.37 17.06 15.82
C ILE A 16 -13.09 16.38 16.35
N LEU A 17 -11.97 16.58 15.65
CA LEU A 17 -10.70 15.99 16.03
C LEU A 17 -10.18 16.53 17.36
N GLN A 18 -10.28 17.84 17.58
CA GLN A 18 -9.85 18.47 18.84
C GLN A 18 -10.69 17.96 20.01
N ARG A 19 -12.03 17.93 19.85
CA ARG A 19 -12.92 17.39 20.88
C ARG A 19 -12.57 15.93 21.24
N TYR A 20 -12.34 15.09 20.23
CA TYR A 20 -11.94 13.70 20.46
C TYR A 20 -10.60 13.61 21.20
N ALA A 21 -9.62 14.44 20.81
CA ALA A 21 -8.33 14.49 21.45
C ALA A 21 -8.43 14.90 22.93
N ASP A 22 -9.24 15.92 23.23
CA ASP A 22 -9.47 16.41 24.60
C ASP A 22 -10.16 15.35 25.46
N GLU A 23 -11.21 14.71 24.93
CA GLU A 23 -11.98 13.64 25.62
C GLU A 23 -11.13 12.39 25.91
N HIS A 24 -10.09 12.13 25.10
CA HIS A 24 -9.20 10.96 25.24
C HIS A 24 -7.80 11.30 25.75
N PHE A 25 -7.63 12.54 26.26
CA PHE A 25 -6.37 13.00 26.87
C PHE A 25 -5.13 12.95 25.94
N PHE A 26 -5.33 13.14 24.63
CA PHE A 26 -4.22 13.33 23.71
C PHE A 26 -3.65 14.74 23.86
N LEU A 27 -2.42 14.81 24.36
CA LEU A 27 -1.70 16.07 24.57
C LEU A 27 -0.81 16.39 23.36
N ASN A 28 -0.43 17.68 23.21
CA ASN A 28 0.50 18.14 22.17
C ASN A 28 0.02 17.86 20.74
N THR A 29 -1.26 18.07 20.47
CA THR A 29 -1.85 17.87 19.15
C THR A 29 -1.36 18.89 18.13
N ARG A 30 -1.17 18.44 16.88
CA ARG A 30 -0.85 19.27 15.72
C ARG A 30 -1.72 18.88 14.54
N PHE A 31 -2.26 19.87 13.83
CA PHE A 31 -3.05 19.64 12.64
C PHE A 31 -2.20 19.67 11.38
N PHE A 32 -2.42 18.71 10.49
CA PHE A 32 -1.93 18.69 9.12
C PHE A 32 -3.12 18.80 8.19
N VAL A 33 -3.15 19.80 7.34
CA VAL A 33 -4.33 20.20 6.56
C VAL A 33 -4.01 20.20 5.07
N ASP A 34 -4.90 19.59 4.29
CA ASP A 34 -4.88 19.61 2.83
C ASP A 34 -6.23 20.18 2.34
N ASP A 35 -6.34 21.52 2.25
CA ASP A 35 -7.57 22.16 1.79
C ASP A 35 -7.61 22.16 0.25
N GLY A 36 -8.78 21.80 -0.32
CA GLY A 36 -9.00 21.78 -1.75
C GLY A 36 -8.40 20.57 -2.53
N PHE A 37 -7.74 19.63 -1.86
CA PHE A 37 -7.17 18.45 -2.50
C PHE A 37 -8.12 17.23 -2.48
N SER A 38 -8.12 16.49 -3.59
CA SER A 38 -8.81 15.19 -3.64
C SER A 38 -8.07 14.14 -2.81
N GLY A 39 -8.80 13.40 -1.96
CA GLY A 39 -8.25 12.26 -1.19
C GLY A 39 -7.68 11.12 -2.04
N VAL A 40 -7.70 11.22 -3.37
CA VAL A 40 -7.09 10.26 -4.30
C VAL A 40 -5.56 10.43 -4.37
N SER A 41 -5.05 11.66 -4.24
CA SER A 41 -3.62 11.93 -4.27
C SER A 41 -2.99 11.72 -2.89
N PHE A 42 -1.86 11.00 -2.86
CA PHE A 42 -0.98 10.88 -1.69
C PHE A 42 0.16 11.91 -1.71
N GLU A 43 0.27 12.70 -2.78
CA GLU A 43 1.25 13.79 -2.92
C GLU A 43 0.72 15.12 -2.34
N ARG A 44 -0.14 15.04 -1.33
CA ARG A 44 -0.69 16.20 -0.61
C ARG A 44 0.33 16.71 0.40
N GLU A 45 0.49 18.02 0.46
CA GLU A 45 1.52 18.66 1.26
C GLU A 45 1.39 18.37 2.77
N GLY A 46 0.15 18.45 3.29
CA GLY A 46 -0.15 18.16 4.69
C GLY A 46 0.08 16.70 5.04
N LEU A 47 -0.37 15.76 4.19
CA LEU A 47 -0.11 14.33 4.39
C LEU A 47 1.39 14.03 4.39
N GLN A 48 2.13 14.56 3.41
CA GLN A 48 3.58 14.38 3.33
C GLN A 48 4.33 14.99 4.51
N ALA A 49 3.87 16.15 5.00
CA ALA A 49 4.44 16.76 6.20
C ALA A 49 4.20 15.89 7.44
N MET A 50 3.01 15.32 7.58
CA MET A 50 2.68 14.38 8.66
C MET A 50 3.56 13.13 8.60
N LEU A 51 3.74 12.53 7.41
CA LEU A 51 4.56 11.34 7.24
C LEU A 51 6.04 11.61 7.58
N ARG A 52 6.58 12.77 7.22
CA ARG A 52 7.95 13.16 7.65
C ARG A 52 8.09 13.23 9.17
N GLU A 53 7.08 13.72 9.89
CA GLU A 53 7.09 13.71 11.36
C GLU A 53 6.98 12.30 11.94
N VAL A 54 6.25 11.40 11.27
CA VAL A 54 6.20 9.96 11.62
C VAL A 54 7.59 9.34 11.46
N GLU A 55 8.22 9.51 10.31
CA GLU A 55 9.56 8.98 10.02
C GLU A 55 10.65 9.55 10.96
N ALA A 56 10.46 10.80 11.41
CA ALA A 56 11.33 11.41 12.41
C ALA A 56 11.09 10.94 13.86
N GLY A 57 10.08 10.08 14.09
CA GLY A 57 9.72 9.56 15.43
C GLY A 57 9.01 10.58 16.33
N ASN A 58 8.49 11.67 15.75
CA ASN A 58 7.83 12.75 16.50
C ASN A 58 6.33 12.51 16.73
N VAL A 59 5.75 11.42 16.19
CA VAL A 59 4.32 11.14 16.21
C VAL A 59 4.06 9.82 16.91
N ALA A 60 3.31 9.84 18.00
CA ALA A 60 2.85 8.63 18.68
C ALA A 60 1.47 8.17 18.19
N THR A 61 0.61 9.11 17.72
CA THR A 61 -0.75 8.77 17.28
C THR A 61 -1.17 9.68 16.13
N VAL A 62 -1.72 9.07 15.06
CA VAL A 62 -2.39 9.77 13.96
C VAL A 62 -3.89 9.59 14.11
N ILE A 63 -4.66 10.69 14.11
CA ILE A 63 -6.12 10.68 14.24
C ILE A 63 -6.73 11.33 13.01
N THR A 64 -7.69 10.65 12.37
CA THR A 64 -8.49 11.19 11.28
C THR A 64 -9.99 11.11 11.61
N LYS A 65 -10.80 11.93 10.97
CA LYS A 65 -12.25 11.84 11.09
C LYS A 65 -12.77 10.49 10.57
N ASP A 66 -12.28 10.09 9.41
CA ASP A 66 -12.59 8.82 8.74
C ASP A 66 -11.40 8.36 7.88
N LEU A 67 -11.39 7.09 7.46
CA LEU A 67 -10.33 6.49 6.62
C LEU A 67 -10.13 7.25 5.31
N SER A 68 -11.18 7.83 4.74
CA SER A 68 -11.10 8.56 3.47
C SER A 68 -10.24 9.83 3.56
N ARG A 69 -10.01 10.35 4.79
CA ARG A 69 -9.13 11.50 5.05
C ARG A 69 -7.67 11.11 4.97
N LEU A 70 -7.33 9.91 5.43
CA LEU A 70 -5.97 9.38 5.23
C LEU A 70 -5.70 9.14 3.73
N GLY A 71 -6.64 8.49 3.02
CA GLY A 71 -6.57 8.33 1.59
C GLY A 71 -7.73 7.53 1.02
N ARG A 72 -8.05 7.76 -0.27
CA ARG A 72 -9.05 6.99 -1.02
C ARG A 72 -8.44 5.84 -1.83
N ASN A 73 -7.13 5.77 -1.91
CA ASN A 73 -6.43 4.64 -2.51
C ASN A 73 -6.20 3.59 -1.42
N TYR A 74 -7.00 2.54 -1.45
CA TYR A 74 -7.00 1.48 -0.43
C TYR A 74 -5.66 0.78 -0.26
N LEU A 75 -4.88 0.61 -1.34
CA LEU A 75 -3.55 -0.01 -1.25
C LEU A 75 -2.59 0.84 -0.44
N LYS A 76 -2.48 2.12 -0.79
CA LYS A 76 -1.60 3.06 -0.09
C LYS A 76 -2.07 3.31 1.35
N THR A 77 -3.39 3.38 1.57
CA THR A 77 -3.94 3.53 2.93
C THR A 77 -3.65 2.29 3.77
N GLY A 78 -3.80 1.09 3.19
CA GLY A 78 -3.44 -0.16 3.85
C GLY A 78 -1.96 -0.26 4.15
N GLU A 79 -1.08 0.15 3.24
CA GLU A 79 0.36 0.21 3.44
C GLU A 79 0.73 1.13 4.61
N LEU A 80 0.10 2.30 4.71
CA LEU A 80 0.30 3.21 5.84
C LEU A 80 -0.10 2.57 7.17
N ILE A 81 -1.29 1.95 7.23
CA ILE A 81 -1.86 1.42 8.48
C ILE A 81 -1.19 0.10 8.91
N GLU A 82 -0.86 -0.79 7.95
CA GLU A 82 -0.40 -2.14 8.25
C GLU A 82 1.13 -2.28 8.24
N ILE A 83 1.85 -1.36 7.62
CA ILE A 83 3.30 -1.44 7.48
C ILE A 83 3.96 -0.21 8.12
N ILE A 84 3.70 0.99 7.59
CA ILE A 84 4.45 2.19 7.96
C ILE A 84 4.16 2.60 9.41
N PHE A 85 2.90 2.75 9.80
CA PHE A 85 2.59 3.15 11.17
C PHE A 85 3.07 2.15 12.22
N PRO A 86 2.92 0.82 12.04
CA PRO A 86 3.53 -0.16 12.94
C PRO A 86 5.05 -0.12 12.99
N GLU A 87 5.74 0.10 11.85
CA GLU A 87 7.20 0.22 11.80
C GLU A 87 7.74 1.36 12.67
N TYR A 88 7.01 2.47 12.75
CA TYR A 88 7.33 3.62 13.59
C TYR A 88 6.58 3.65 14.93
N GLU A 89 5.94 2.56 15.33
CA GLU A 89 5.15 2.42 16.57
C GLU A 89 4.03 3.47 16.70
N VAL A 90 3.45 3.90 15.57
CA VAL A 90 2.40 4.91 15.53
C VAL A 90 1.02 4.25 15.60
N ARG A 91 0.22 4.66 16.58
CA ARG A 91 -1.21 4.31 16.67
C ARG A 91 -2.02 5.09 15.65
N TYR A 92 -2.93 4.43 14.95
CA TYR A 92 -3.86 5.09 14.04
C TYR A 92 -5.31 4.98 14.50
N ILE A 93 -6.05 6.11 14.43
CA ILE A 93 -7.45 6.18 14.82
C ILE A 93 -8.26 6.87 13.71
N ALA A 94 -9.36 6.23 13.25
CA ALA A 94 -10.38 6.84 12.40
C ALA A 94 -11.71 6.86 13.17
N ILE A 95 -12.11 8.04 13.61
CA ILE A 95 -13.20 8.23 14.60
C ILE A 95 -14.53 7.65 14.10
N ASN A 96 -14.98 8.08 12.91
CA ASN A 96 -16.28 7.68 12.37
C ASN A 96 -16.36 6.23 11.94
N ASP A 97 -15.21 5.64 11.60
CA ASP A 97 -15.12 4.24 11.14
C ASP A 97 -14.88 3.27 12.31
N GLY A 98 -14.74 3.78 13.54
CA GLY A 98 -14.46 2.95 14.72
C GLY A 98 -13.09 2.28 14.70
N VAL A 99 -12.17 2.73 13.83
CA VAL A 99 -10.85 2.13 13.68
C VAL A 99 -9.91 2.66 14.75
N ASP A 100 -9.21 1.74 15.43
CA ASP A 100 -8.18 2.04 16.40
C ASP A 100 -7.15 0.89 16.42
N THR A 101 -5.95 1.12 15.91
CA THR A 101 -4.93 0.08 15.78
C THR A 101 -4.33 -0.40 17.11
N ALA A 102 -4.58 0.32 18.22
CA ALA A 102 -4.16 -0.13 19.54
C ALA A 102 -5.18 -1.06 20.22
N ARG A 103 -6.39 -1.19 19.67
CA ARG A 103 -7.40 -2.12 20.18
C ARG A 103 -7.21 -3.49 19.56
N GLU A 104 -7.14 -4.51 20.39
CA GLU A 104 -7.10 -5.92 19.94
C GLU A 104 -8.49 -6.44 19.49
N ASP A 105 -9.52 -5.59 19.52
CA ASP A 105 -10.88 -5.97 19.20
C ASP A 105 -11.03 -6.34 17.72
N ASN A 106 -11.71 -7.45 17.49
CA ASN A 106 -11.91 -8.11 16.20
C ASN A 106 -12.64 -7.25 15.13
N GLU A 107 -13.09 -6.03 15.45
CA GLU A 107 -13.83 -5.17 14.52
C GLU A 107 -12.99 -4.69 13.34
N PHE A 108 -11.67 -4.53 13.54
CA PHE A 108 -10.76 -4.15 12.44
C PHE A 108 -10.27 -5.36 11.61
N THR A 109 -10.37 -6.57 12.15
CA THR A 109 -9.93 -7.80 11.48
C THR A 109 -10.56 -8.02 10.09
N PRO A 110 -11.88 -7.78 9.85
CA PRO A 110 -12.46 -7.91 8.51
C PRO A 110 -11.85 -6.95 7.50
N LEU A 111 -11.58 -5.71 7.89
CA LEU A 111 -10.97 -4.70 7.02
C LEU A 111 -9.51 -5.06 6.73
N ARG A 112 -8.77 -5.50 7.72
CA ARG A 112 -7.39 -6.01 7.60
C ARG A 112 -7.31 -7.20 6.65
N ASN A 113 -8.20 -8.17 6.80
CA ASN A 113 -8.26 -9.33 5.92
C ASN A 113 -8.60 -8.92 4.48
N TRP A 114 -9.50 -7.98 4.31
CA TRP A 114 -9.85 -7.43 3.00
C TRP A 114 -8.67 -6.71 2.34
N PHE A 115 -7.91 -5.89 3.07
CA PHE A 115 -6.68 -5.26 2.58
C PHE A 115 -5.65 -6.29 2.16
N ASN A 116 -5.41 -7.31 2.99
CA ASN A 116 -4.45 -8.38 2.69
C ASN A 116 -4.84 -9.16 1.44
N GLU A 117 -6.13 -9.48 1.28
CA GLU A 117 -6.65 -10.15 0.08
C GLU A 117 -6.52 -9.27 -1.16
N PHE A 118 -6.84 -8.00 -1.05
CA PHE A 118 -6.72 -7.05 -2.16
C PHE A 118 -5.26 -6.85 -2.59
N TYR A 119 -4.35 -6.71 -1.63
CA TYR A 119 -2.91 -6.60 -1.87
C TYR A 119 -2.36 -7.85 -2.57
N ALA A 120 -2.75 -9.03 -2.12
CA ALA A 120 -2.37 -10.30 -2.74
C ALA A 120 -2.87 -10.39 -4.19
N ARG A 121 -4.12 -9.98 -4.46
CA ARG A 121 -4.70 -9.94 -5.82
C ARG A 121 -3.98 -8.94 -6.73
N ASP A 122 -3.67 -7.74 -6.26
CA ASP A 122 -2.97 -6.72 -7.05
C ASP A 122 -1.55 -7.15 -7.39
N THR A 123 -0.82 -7.67 -6.40
CA THR A 123 0.52 -8.23 -6.59
C THR A 123 0.50 -9.37 -7.61
N SER A 124 -0.47 -10.28 -7.52
CA SER A 124 -0.66 -11.37 -8.48
C SER A 124 -0.91 -10.85 -9.91
N LYS A 125 -1.74 -9.79 -10.07
CA LYS A 125 -1.98 -9.16 -11.37
C LYS A 125 -0.70 -8.55 -11.95
N LYS A 126 0.07 -7.84 -11.15
CA LYS A 126 1.35 -7.25 -11.56
C LYS A 126 2.37 -8.31 -12.00
N ILE A 127 2.51 -9.38 -11.22
CA ILE A 127 3.39 -10.51 -11.58
C ILE A 127 2.94 -11.15 -12.89
N ARG A 128 1.63 -11.39 -13.09
CA ARG A 128 1.10 -11.97 -14.35
C ARG A 128 1.37 -11.05 -15.54
N ALA A 129 1.16 -9.73 -15.39
CA ALA A 129 1.42 -8.76 -16.45
C ALA A 129 2.90 -8.76 -16.86
N VAL A 130 3.82 -8.78 -15.90
CA VAL A 130 5.27 -8.87 -16.17
C VAL A 130 5.62 -10.19 -16.86
N LYS A 131 5.08 -11.31 -16.39
CA LYS A 131 5.29 -12.62 -17.01
C LYS A 131 4.76 -12.66 -18.45
N GLN A 132 3.58 -12.11 -18.68
CA GLN A 132 2.98 -12.03 -20.00
C GLN A 132 3.79 -11.14 -20.96
N ALA A 133 4.26 -9.97 -20.48
CA ALA A 133 5.10 -9.08 -21.27
C ALA A 133 6.44 -9.74 -21.63
N LYS A 134 7.05 -10.49 -20.72
CA LYS A 134 8.25 -11.30 -20.99
C LYS A 134 7.98 -12.37 -22.03
N ALA A 135 6.91 -13.14 -21.87
CA ALA A 135 6.53 -14.18 -22.83
C ALA A 135 6.27 -13.62 -24.24
N GLN A 136 5.63 -12.45 -24.36
CA GLN A 136 5.40 -11.78 -25.65
C GLN A 136 6.70 -11.34 -26.34
N ARG A 137 7.74 -11.01 -25.55
CA ARG A 137 9.07 -10.70 -26.08
C ARG A 137 9.94 -11.94 -26.34
N GLY A 138 9.40 -13.15 -26.12
CA GLY A 138 10.15 -14.39 -26.21
C GLY A 138 11.17 -14.60 -25.08
N GLU A 139 11.10 -13.78 -24.03
CA GLU A 139 11.98 -13.91 -22.87
C GLU A 139 11.50 -15.03 -21.93
N ARG A 140 12.45 -15.65 -21.29
CA ARG A 140 12.19 -16.71 -20.31
C ARG A 140 11.41 -16.18 -19.11
N VAL A 141 10.34 -16.89 -18.74
CA VAL A 141 9.43 -16.51 -17.66
C VAL A 141 9.69 -17.30 -16.38
N ASN A 142 10.13 -18.56 -16.47
CA ASN A 142 10.36 -19.45 -15.33
C ASN A 142 11.84 -19.56 -14.96
N GLY A 143 12.12 -19.84 -13.67
CA GLY A 143 13.49 -19.97 -13.14
C GLY A 143 14.19 -21.28 -13.53
N GLU A 144 13.43 -22.39 -13.64
CA GLU A 144 13.99 -23.71 -13.97
C GLU A 144 14.01 -23.97 -15.46
N VAL A 145 15.04 -24.66 -15.93
CA VAL A 145 15.15 -25.09 -17.32
C VAL A 145 14.39 -26.40 -17.47
N PRO A 146 13.40 -26.49 -18.40
CA PRO A 146 12.68 -27.73 -18.63
C PRO A 146 13.61 -28.83 -19.15
N TYR A 147 13.30 -30.08 -18.82
CA TYR A 147 14.01 -31.24 -19.38
C TYR A 147 13.97 -31.22 -20.92
N GLY A 148 15.10 -31.49 -21.55
CA GLY A 148 15.26 -31.42 -23.00
C GLY A 148 15.77 -30.09 -23.54
N TYR A 149 15.98 -29.10 -22.64
CA TYR A 149 16.54 -27.81 -23.02
C TYR A 149 17.73 -27.42 -22.16
N LEU A 150 18.57 -26.53 -22.70
CA LEU A 150 19.69 -25.86 -22.03
C LEU A 150 19.51 -24.35 -22.14
N LEU A 151 20.18 -23.60 -21.28
CA LEU A 151 20.31 -22.16 -21.43
C LEU A 151 21.25 -21.85 -22.60
N ASP A 152 20.85 -20.91 -23.47
CA ASP A 152 21.75 -20.37 -24.46
C ASP A 152 22.95 -19.69 -23.76
N PRO A 153 24.20 -20.09 -24.06
CA PRO A 153 25.38 -19.46 -23.46
C PRO A 153 25.49 -17.95 -23.71
N ASN A 154 24.91 -17.48 -24.83
CA ASN A 154 24.98 -16.08 -25.26
C ASN A 154 23.77 -15.25 -24.79
N ASP A 155 22.64 -15.89 -24.49
CA ASP A 155 21.43 -15.22 -24.02
C ASP A 155 20.68 -16.10 -23.01
N ARG A 156 20.82 -15.79 -21.73
CA ARG A 156 20.14 -16.51 -20.63
C ARG A 156 18.62 -16.44 -20.66
N ASN A 157 18.03 -15.60 -21.49
CA ASN A 157 16.58 -15.53 -21.67
C ASN A 157 16.06 -16.53 -22.70
N HIS A 158 16.94 -17.13 -23.50
CA HIS A 158 16.61 -18.15 -24.50
C HIS A 158 16.99 -19.55 -24.05
N LEU A 159 16.18 -20.52 -24.52
CA LEU A 159 16.44 -21.94 -24.33
C LEU A 159 16.81 -22.54 -25.68
N ILE A 160 17.86 -23.40 -25.71
CA ILE A 160 18.24 -24.20 -26.84
C ILE A 160 17.93 -25.67 -26.54
N PRO A 161 17.60 -26.50 -27.56
CA PRO A 161 17.43 -27.93 -27.36
C PRO A 161 18.70 -28.54 -26.79
N ASP A 162 18.57 -29.35 -25.76
CA ASP A 162 19.70 -30.15 -25.24
C ASP A 162 19.96 -31.33 -26.16
N PRO A 163 21.18 -31.45 -26.76
CA PRO A 163 21.49 -32.53 -27.67
C PRO A 163 21.33 -33.92 -27.05
N GLU A 164 21.57 -34.06 -25.74
CA GLU A 164 21.53 -35.34 -25.05
C GLU A 164 20.11 -35.79 -24.72
N THR A 165 19.20 -34.87 -24.42
CA THR A 165 17.86 -35.21 -23.85
C THR A 165 16.68 -34.78 -24.71
N ALA A 166 16.86 -33.87 -25.68
CA ALA A 166 15.75 -33.36 -26.51
C ALA A 166 15.06 -34.44 -27.35
N HIS A 167 15.79 -35.52 -27.72
CA HIS A 167 15.22 -36.64 -28.47
C HIS A 167 14.13 -37.38 -27.67
N VAL A 168 14.28 -37.48 -26.34
CA VAL A 168 13.30 -38.13 -25.46
C VAL A 168 12.02 -37.31 -25.45
N VAL A 169 12.11 -35.97 -25.33
CA VAL A 169 10.95 -35.09 -25.37
C VAL A 169 10.22 -35.21 -26.69
N LYS A 170 10.94 -35.27 -27.82
CA LYS A 170 10.32 -35.48 -29.15
C LYS A 170 9.55 -36.79 -29.24
N GLN A 171 10.02 -37.86 -28.61
CA GLN A 171 9.33 -39.15 -28.60
C GLN A 171 8.06 -39.14 -27.76
N ILE A 172 8.00 -38.31 -26.71
CA ILE A 172 6.80 -38.18 -25.85
C ILE A 172 5.68 -37.45 -26.59
N PHE A 173 6.00 -36.48 -27.45
CA PHE A 173 5.04 -35.62 -28.15
C PHE A 173 4.83 -36.00 -29.64
N ALA A 174 5.41 -37.07 -30.13
CA ALA A 174 5.17 -37.62 -31.45
C ALA A 174 3.99 -38.62 -31.42
#